data_df04d96ca8792c92d1bb8f3d138972cf
#
_entry.id   df04d96ca8792c92d1bb8f3d138972cf
#
_cell.length_a   1.000
_cell.length_b   1.000
_cell.length_c   1.000
_cell.angle_alpha   90.00
_cell.angle_beta   90.00
_cell.angle_gamma   90.00
#
_symmetry.space_group_name_H-M   'P 1'
#
loop_
_entity.id
_entity.type
_entity.pdbx_description
1 polymer ?
#
loop_
_entity_poly.entity_id
_entity_poly.type
_entity_poly.pdbx_seq_one_letter_code
_entity_poly.pdbx_strand_id
1 'polypeptide(L)'
;MIQLLCLSLGLTLSTPAVLTANDVLRSGEIITADNTSAPDDVWQDEHAELLGREVRRTIYAGQPIKAQDTRAARVVKRNQLVTLKYMKGPLEISLMGRALGEAAEDESVSVLNLQSRQVVEGIVQAGGWIWVQ
;
A
#
# COMPACT_ATOMS: atom_id res chain seq x y z
N MET A 1 -66.04 3.30 7.63
CA MET A 1 -64.74 3.78 8.22
C MET A 1 -63.63 3.01 7.59
N ILE A 2 -62.92 3.66 6.69
CA ILE A 2 -61.75 3.08 6.01
C ILE A 2 -60.51 3.60 6.75
N GLN A 3 -59.89 2.73 7.56
CA GLN A 3 -58.60 3.02 8.15
C GLN A 3 -57.53 2.91 7.07
N LEU A 4 -56.96 4.05 6.66
CA LEU A 4 -55.74 4.09 5.85
C LEU A 4 -54.58 3.68 6.73
N LEU A 5 -54.09 2.47 6.52
CA LEU A 5 -52.82 2.00 7.07
C LEU A 5 -51.69 2.64 6.27
N CYS A 6 -51.15 3.76 6.76
CA CYS A 6 -49.89 4.31 6.25
C CYS A 6 -48.75 3.37 6.60
N LEU A 7 -48.39 2.51 5.65
CA LEU A 7 -47.17 1.73 5.70
C LEU A 7 -45.99 2.68 5.37
N SER A 8 -45.40 3.28 6.40
CA SER A 8 -44.17 4.02 6.25
C SER A 8 -43.01 3.04 5.96
N LEU A 9 -42.73 2.86 4.67
CA LEU A 9 -41.56 2.15 4.23
C LEU A 9 -40.33 3.01 4.59
N GLY A 10 -39.79 2.75 5.76
CA GLY A 10 -38.52 3.34 6.19
C GLY A 10 -37.42 2.87 5.28
N LEU A 11 -37.09 3.68 4.29
CA LEU A 11 -35.89 3.49 3.47
C LEU A 11 -34.67 3.79 4.36
N THR A 12 -34.14 2.78 5.02
CA THR A 12 -32.86 2.90 5.70
C THR A 12 -31.79 3.04 4.61
N LEU A 13 -31.41 4.27 4.33
CA LEU A 13 -30.18 4.56 3.59
C LEU A 13 -29.02 4.01 4.42
N SER A 14 -28.61 2.79 4.10
CA SER A 14 -27.35 2.25 4.60
C SER A 14 -26.25 3.09 3.99
N THR A 15 -25.69 4.03 4.77
CA THR A 15 -24.47 4.73 4.36
C THR A 15 -23.39 3.67 4.25
N PRO A 16 -22.67 3.60 3.10
CA PRO A 16 -21.56 2.68 3.00
C PRO A 16 -20.59 3.02 4.11
N ALA A 17 -20.26 2.04 4.91
CA ALA A 17 -19.28 2.19 5.95
C ALA A 17 -17.92 2.43 5.28
N VAL A 18 -17.35 3.58 5.53
CA VAL A 18 -16.14 4.08 4.87
C VAL A 18 -15.04 4.23 5.92
N LEU A 19 -13.86 3.71 5.60
CA LEU A 19 -12.68 3.94 6.42
C LEU A 19 -12.35 5.44 6.41
N THR A 20 -12.21 6.05 7.58
CA THR A 20 -11.88 7.47 7.72
C THR A 20 -10.52 7.66 8.40
N ALA A 21 -9.84 8.73 8.05
CA ALA A 21 -8.59 9.10 8.71
C ALA A 21 -8.86 9.71 10.10
N ASN A 22 -8.17 9.23 11.15
CA ASN A 22 -8.24 9.81 12.49
C ASN A 22 -7.42 11.10 12.58
N ASP A 23 -6.28 11.11 11.89
CA ASP A 23 -5.33 12.21 11.83
C ASP A 23 -5.03 12.60 10.39
N VAL A 24 -4.22 13.65 10.21
CA VAL A 24 -3.76 14.06 8.89
C VAL A 24 -2.76 13.05 8.36
N LEU A 25 -3.16 12.26 7.38
CA LEU A 25 -2.29 11.33 6.66
C LEU A 25 -1.57 12.07 5.53
N ARG A 26 -0.26 12.16 5.60
CA ARG A 26 0.56 12.80 4.57
C ARG A 26 0.88 11.84 3.43
N SER A 27 1.12 12.39 2.25
CA SER A 27 1.59 11.59 1.11
C SER A 27 2.86 10.83 1.49
N GLY A 28 2.85 9.51 1.28
CA GLY A 28 3.94 8.61 1.66
C GLY A 28 3.76 7.91 3.01
N GLU A 29 2.71 8.24 3.74
CA GLU A 29 2.39 7.62 5.03
C GLU A 29 1.64 6.30 4.84
N ILE A 30 1.92 5.34 5.71
CA ILE A 30 1.28 4.02 5.66
C ILE A 30 -0.02 4.04 6.45
N ILE A 31 -1.06 3.48 5.87
CA ILE A 31 -2.36 3.32 6.51
C ILE A 31 -2.29 2.17 7.53
N THR A 32 -2.59 2.48 8.77
CA THR A 32 -2.59 1.54 9.89
C THR A 32 -3.93 1.60 10.64
N ALA A 33 -4.21 0.59 11.44
CA ALA A 33 -5.41 0.60 12.30
C ALA A 33 -5.42 1.75 13.31
N ASP A 34 -4.26 2.25 13.70
CA ASP A 34 -4.14 3.33 14.70
C ASP A 34 -4.47 4.70 14.13
N ASN A 35 -4.15 4.95 12.85
CA ASN A 35 -4.37 6.22 12.18
C ASN A 35 -5.67 6.29 11.37
N THR A 36 -6.50 5.25 11.47
CA THR A 36 -7.79 5.16 10.79
C THR A 36 -8.89 4.73 11.73
N SER A 37 -10.14 5.09 11.41
CA SER A 37 -11.33 4.67 12.11
C SER A 37 -12.31 4.03 11.15
N ALA A 38 -12.85 2.89 11.52
CA ALA A 38 -13.96 2.27 10.84
C ALA A 38 -15.09 1.99 11.86
N PRO A 39 -16.36 2.05 11.48
CA PRO A 39 -17.45 1.56 12.32
C PRO A 39 -17.23 0.08 12.67
N ASP A 40 -17.57 -0.31 13.89
CA ASP A 40 -17.25 -1.64 14.48
C ASP A 40 -17.72 -2.86 13.67
N ASP A 41 -18.70 -2.70 12.80
CA ASP A 41 -19.31 -3.74 11.96
C ASP A 41 -18.67 -3.82 10.56
N VAL A 42 -17.62 -3.05 10.25
CA VAL A 42 -17.13 -2.83 8.89
C VAL A 42 -15.66 -3.19 8.72
N TRP A 43 -15.07 -3.88 9.63
CA TRP A 43 -13.77 -4.55 9.40
C TRP A 43 -13.90 -5.73 8.43
N GLN A 44 -14.75 -5.57 7.40
CA GLN A 44 -14.93 -6.55 6.35
C GLN A 44 -13.87 -6.36 5.27
N ASP A 45 -13.65 -7.39 4.49
CA ASP A 45 -12.52 -7.62 3.58
C ASP A 45 -12.05 -6.42 2.73
N GLU A 46 -12.96 -5.53 2.32
CA GLU A 46 -12.61 -4.33 1.52
C GLU A 46 -11.71 -3.32 2.25
N HIS A 47 -11.83 -3.22 3.58
CA HIS A 47 -11.03 -2.25 4.36
C HIS A 47 -9.69 -2.85 4.77
N ALA A 48 -9.64 -4.17 4.94
CA ALA A 48 -8.38 -4.88 5.21
C ALA A 48 -7.38 -4.70 4.06
N GLU A 49 -7.86 -4.58 2.82
CA GLU A 49 -7.00 -4.32 1.65
C GLU A 49 -6.34 -2.93 1.66
N LEU A 50 -6.91 -1.96 2.36
CA LEU A 50 -6.35 -0.61 2.47
C LEU A 50 -5.28 -0.51 3.56
N LEU A 51 -5.29 -1.39 4.55
CA LEU A 51 -4.27 -1.43 5.60
C LEU A 51 -2.91 -1.85 5.01
N GLY A 52 -1.86 -1.17 5.41
CA GLY A 52 -0.52 -1.41 4.90
C GLY A 52 -0.23 -0.74 3.54
N ARG A 53 -1.21 -0.09 2.93
CA ARG A 53 -0.99 0.71 1.72
C ARG A 53 -0.46 2.09 2.05
N GLU A 54 0.19 2.71 1.09
CA GLU A 54 0.75 4.06 1.21
C GLU A 54 -0.21 5.10 0.62
N VAL A 55 -0.38 6.21 1.33
CA VAL A 55 -1.22 7.33 0.89
C VAL A 55 -0.52 8.11 -0.24
N ARG A 56 -1.21 8.34 -1.35
CA ARG A 56 -0.67 9.09 -2.50
C ARG A 56 -0.78 10.60 -2.36
N ARG A 57 -1.79 11.07 -1.65
CA ARG A 57 -2.06 12.49 -1.41
C ARG A 57 -2.45 12.70 0.04
N THR A 58 -2.27 13.90 0.55
CA THR A 58 -2.67 14.22 1.92
C THR A 58 -4.18 14.05 2.10
N ILE A 59 -4.56 13.28 3.12
CA ILE A 59 -5.94 13.07 3.57
C ILE A 59 -6.06 13.70 4.95
N TYR A 60 -7.03 14.57 5.10
CA TYR A 60 -7.26 15.24 6.39
C TYR A 60 -8.10 14.39 7.34
N ALA A 61 -7.96 14.67 8.63
CA ALA A 61 -8.74 14.00 9.66
C ALA A 61 -10.25 14.07 9.38
N GLY A 62 -10.96 12.97 9.54
CA GLY A 62 -12.39 12.83 9.24
C GLY A 62 -12.74 12.63 7.77
N GLN A 63 -11.77 12.67 6.85
CA GLN A 63 -12.01 12.39 5.45
C GLN A 63 -11.99 10.88 5.15
N PRO A 64 -12.84 10.42 4.22
CA PRO A 64 -12.84 9.02 3.80
C PRO A 64 -11.59 8.67 3.01
N ILE A 65 -11.04 7.50 3.27
CA ILE A 65 -9.88 6.94 2.56
C ILE A 65 -10.42 6.09 1.41
N LYS A 66 -10.09 6.47 0.19
CA LYS A 66 -10.49 5.74 -1.02
C LYS A 66 -9.31 4.96 -1.59
N ALA A 67 -9.57 3.79 -2.19
CA ALA A 67 -8.54 2.98 -2.83
C ALA A 67 -7.71 3.75 -3.87
N GLN A 68 -8.34 4.66 -4.63
CA GLN A 68 -7.68 5.53 -5.60
C GLN A 68 -6.68 6.53 -5.00
N ASP A 69 -6.82 6.84 -3.71
CA ASP A 69 -5.93 7.75 -2.98
C ASP A 69 -4.76 7.00 -2.34
N THR A 70 -4.67 5.70 -2.55
CA THR A 70 -3.66 4.79 -2.01
C THR A 70 -2.89 4.09 -3.11
N ARG A 71 -1.74 3.55 -2.76
CA ARG A 71 -0.92 2.68 -3.63
C ARG A 71 -0.25 1.61 -2.77
N ALA A 72 0.32 0.59 -3.42
CA ALA A 72 1.16 -0.38 -2.72
C ALA A 72 2.32 0.35 -2.02
N ALA A 73 2.59 -0.01 -0.77
CA ALA A 73 3.66 0.60 0.02
C ALA A 73 5.03 0.33 -0.65
N ARG A 74 5.82 1.38 -0.83
CA ARG A 74 7.15 1.26 -1.42
C ARG A 74 8.13 0.65 -0.42
N VAL A 75 8.70 -0.47 -0.79
CA VAL A 75 9.72 -1.17 0.00
C VAL A 75 11.11 -0.60 -0.27
N VAL A 76 11.35 -0.18 -1.51
CA VAL A 76 12.62 0.40 -1.96
C VAL A 76 12.42 1.85 -2.36
N LYS A 77 13.28 2.73 -1.87
CA LYS A 77 13.32 4.17 -2.19
C LYS A 77 14.48 4.49 -3.11
N ARG A 78 14.34 5.57 -3.86
CA ARG A 78 15.42 6.09 -4.72
C ARG A 78 16.68 6.41 -3.90
N ASN A 79 17.84 6.06 -4.45
CA ASN A 79 19.15 6.18 -3.81
C ASN A 79 19.40 5.30 -2.58
N GLN A 80 18.48 4.42 -2.24
CA GLN A 80 18.65 3.47 -1.15
C GLN A 80 19.68 2.40 -1.52
N LEU A 81 20.50 2.03 -0.54
CA LEU A 81 21.39 0.87 -0.65
C LEU A 81 20.54 -0.40 -0.47
N VAL A 82 20.69 -1.31 -1.41
CA VAL A 82 19.93 -2.57 -1.47
C VAL A 82 20.86 -3.74 -1.76
N THR A 83 20.46 -4.92 -1.34
CA THR A 83 21.15 -6.15 -1.66
C THR A 83 20.58 -6.74 -2.94
N LEU A 84 21.44 -6.95 -3.93
CA LEU A 84 21.13 -7.69 -5.14
C LEU A 84 21.43 -9.16 -4.90
N LYS A 85 20.50 -10.04 -5.21
CA LYS A 85 20.68 -11.49 -5.16
C LYS A 85 20.45 -12.09 -6.53
N TYR A 86 21.45 -12.81 -7.01
CA TYR A 86 21.37 -13.64 -8.20
C TYR A 86 21.42 -15.10 -7.78
N MET A 87 20.42 -15.86 -8.18
CA MET A 87 20.32 -17.29 -7.85
C MET A 87 20.20 -18.09 -9.13
N LYS A 88 21.09 -19.06 -9.28
CA LYS A 88 21.06 -20.04 -10.40
C LYS A 88 21.41 -21.44 -9.88
N GLY A 89 20.40 -22.27 -9.74
CA GLY A 89 20.56 -23.60 -9.12
C GLY A 89 21.07 -23.45 -7.67
N PRO A 90 22.15 -24.14 -7.30
CA PRO A 90 22.75 -24.01 -5.95
C PRO A 90 23.59 -22.75 -5.76
N LEU A 91 23.82 -21.96 -6.82
CA LEU A 91 24.65 -20.75 -6.78
C LEU A 91 23.82 -19.55 -6.32
N GLU A 92 24.24 -18.92 -5.24
CA GLU A 92 23.71 -17.64 -4.77
C GLU A 92 24.84 -16.61 -4.73
N ILE A 93 24.64 -15.48 -5.40
CA ILE A 93 25.57 -14.34 -5.39
C ILE A 93 24.83 -13.15 -4.80
N SER A 94 25.41 -12.54 -3.76
CA SER A 94 24.89 -11.33 -3.15
C SER A 94 25.85 -10.17 -3.40
N LEU A 95 25.31 -9.06 -3.90
CA LEU A 95 26.05 -7.84 -4.23
C LEU A 95 25.33 -6.63 -3.65
N MET A 96 26.07 -5.57 -3.40
CA MET A 96 25.48 -4.29 -2.99
C MET A 96 25.19 -3.43 -4.22
N GLY A 97 24.02 -2.83 -4.22
CA GLY A 97 23.58 -1.91 -5.25
C GLY A 97 22.93 -0.66 -4.68
N ARG A 98 22.71 0.30 -5.55
CA ARG A 98 21.94 1.53 -5.23
C ARG A 98 20.73 1.61 -6.13
N ALA A 99 19.55 1.67 -5.53
CA ALA A 99 18.31 1.80 -6.27
C ALA A 99 18.25 3.13 -7.03
N LEU A 100 17.92 3.09 -8.31
CA LEU A 100 17.76 4.28 -9.15
C LEU A 100 16.32 4.77 -9.20
N GLY A 101 15.39 3.95 -8.72
CA GLY A 101 13.97 4.26 -8.64
C GLY A 101 13.36 3.83 -7.32
N GLU A 102 12.06 3.94 -7.25
CA GLU A 102 11.24 3.50 -6.13
C GLU A 102 10.36 2.33 -6.61
N ALA A 103 10.17 1.35 -5.76
CA ALA A 103 9.31 0.21 -6.07
C ALA A 103 8.70 -0.40 -4.82
N ALA A 104 7.50 -0.97 -4.99
CA ALA A 104 6.86 -1.82 -4.01
C ALA A 104 7.35 -3.27 -4.15
N GLU A 105 6.87 -4.14 -3.28
CA GLU A 105 7.10 -5.59 -3.39
C GLU A 105 6.55 -6.10 -4.74
N ASP A 106 7.25 -7.05 -5.34
CA ASP A 106 6.97 -7.65 -6.65
C ASP A 106 7.06 -6.68 -7.86
N GLU A 107 7.48 -5.45 -7.65
CA GLU A 107 7.74 -4.51 -8.74
C GLU A 107 9.21 -4.56 -9.19
N SER A 108 9.43 -4.26 -10.48
CA SER A 108 10.78 -4.15 -11.02
C SER A 108 11.38 -2.79 -10.69
N VAL A 109 12.69 -2.78 -10.44
CA VAL A 109 13.45 -1.56 -10.18
C VAL A 109 14.83 -1.67 -10.80
N SER A 110 15.30 -0.55 -11.37
CA SER A 110 16.67 -0.44 -11.85
C SER A 110 17.62 -0.13 -10.69
N VAL A 111 18.71 -0.87 -10.62
CA VAL A 111 19.72 -0.75 -9.56
C VAL A 111 21.10 -0.63 -10.16
N LEU A 112 21.87 0.32 -9.66
CA LEU A 112 23.29 0.44 -9.98
C LEU A 112 24.07 -0.53 -9.10
N ASN A 113 24.70 -1.53 -9.71
CA ASN A 113 25.65 -2.39 -9.03
C ASN A 113 26.91 -1.59 -8.68
N LEU A 114 27.23 -1.48 -7.40
CA LEU A 114 28.34 -0.66 -6.94
C LEU A 114 29.71 -1.26 -7.27
N GLN A 115 29.79 -2.55 -7.48
CA GLN A 115 31.04 -3.24 -7.80
C GLN A 115 31.37 -3.15 -9.29
N SER A 116 30.40 -3.48 -10.16
CA SER A 116 30.60 -3.46 -11.63
C SER A 116 30.28 -2.11 -12.26
N ARG A 117 29.60 -1.21 -11.53
CA ARG A 117 29.08 0.08 -12.01
C ARG A 117 28.10 -0.05 -13.18
N GLN A 118 27.49 -1.20 -13.32
CA GLN A 118 26.45 -1.47 -14.33
C GLN A 118 25.07 -1.35 -13.71
N VAL A 119 24.13 -0.90 -14.53
CA VAL A 119 22.72 -0.88 -14.15
C VAL A 119 22.11 -2.24 -14.49
N VAL A 120 21.48 -2.84 -13.49
CA VAL A 120 20.74 -4.09 -13.61
C VAL A 120 19.31 -3.86 -13.20
N GLU A 121 18.40 -4.62 -13.78
CA GLU A 121 16.99 -4.61 -13.40
C GLU A 121 16.68 -5.88 -12.61
N GLY A 122 15.90 -5.73 -11.55
CA GLY A 122 15.48 -6.85 -10.73
C GLY A 122 14.14 -6.59 -10.06
N ILE A 123 13.59 -7.62 -9.43
CA ILE A 123 12.28 -7.59 -8.76
C ILE A 123 12.50 -7.45 -7.27
N VAL A 124 11.78 -6.48 -6.68
CA VAL A 124 11.82 -6.22 -5.23
C VAL A 124 11.11 -7.33 -4.48
N GLN A 125 11.77 -7.85 -3.46
CA GLN A 125 11.24 -8.88 -2.58
C GLN A 125 10.81 -8.27 -1.23
N ALA A 126 9.95 -8.98 -0.49
CA ALA A 126 9.38 -8.52 0.78
C ALA A 126 10.42 -8.04 1.80
N GLY A 127 11.60 -8.62 1.82
CA GLY A 127 12.70 -8.21 2.69
C GLY A 127 13.50 -6.99 2.25
N GLY A 128 13.10 -6.30 1.16
CA GLY A 128 13.83 -5.14 0.63
C GLY A 128 15.09 -5.48 -0.18
N TRP A 129 15.34 -6.74 -0.46
CA TRP A 129 16.38 -7.18 -1.38
C TRP A 129 15.81 -7.36 -2.79
N ILE A 130 16.67 -7.36 -3.78
CA ILE A 130 16.28 -7.38 -5.18
C ILE A 130 16.79 -8.65 -5.84
N TRP A 131 15.87 -9.39 -6.43
CA TRP A 131 16.18 -10.58 -7.19
C TRP A 131 16.51 -10.21 -8.63
N VAL A 132 17.69 -10.60 -9.08
CA VAL A 132 18.19 -10.42 -10.45
C VAL A 132 18.21 -11.77 -11.14
N GLN A 133 17.72 -11.83 -12.37
CA GLN A 133 17.75 -13.03 -13.24
C GLN A 133 18.99 -13.06 -14.13
#